data_f8e3b0bce70fc586d229cf4b0aed86bc
#
_entry.id   f8e3b0bce70fc586d229cf4b0aed86bc
#
_cell.length_a   1.000
_cell.length_b   1.000
_cell.length_c   1.000
_cell.angle_alpha   90.00
_cell.angle_beta   90.00
_cell.angle_gamma   90.00
#
_symmetry.space_group_name_H-M   'P 1'
#
loop_
_entity.id
_entity.type
_entity.pdbx_description
1 polymer ?
#
loop_
_entity_poly.entity_id
_entity_poly.type
_entity_poly.pdbx_seq_one_letter_code
_entity_poly.pdbx_strand_id
1 'polypeptide(L)'
;MRRAFRRLVLIALAFASVAIATPRAQGPSQLGLEELFTEYWNWRLAEFPELATVMGKPQYNDRWTDMSKAARDKRRADMREFLQRVLYFAPGTLNEPQKVSAALLEYQVRTGMEAEPYLDEIQTVSQGDGFHNDVFETIDGMPARTVKDYENIVARIRKVPTVVDQNLDMLREQIAAGTTQPAVVVNLMLDQVRAQIRPSAAESPLLEAFKKFPATIAAGDRDRLTKDATDAYTSAFQPAWRKTETFLRDTYLPKARPQIALTSQPNGKQAYDSLIHYYTTTRMTAADVHRLGEQEVARIETEMQGVARQAGFTGSVADFEKQLATSPGGKWTSKEEMLTYARDVAMRVYPELPRLFRRLPRMPLGVRPITPDREASTASNYSRGTPDGSRPGWFNMNTYKPQEQVKYRVEALVLHETIPGHHLQIATQMELEDLPEFRKAFIASGFTEGWGLYAESLGSELGSVYLEPSTKFGQLASERFRAVRLVVDTGIHALGWSREQALAYFQQHSPGESTAEIDRYIARPGQALAYKLGELKIKELRRRAERALGSRFDVRDFHDAVLRNGTLPLDLLDTEVSTALKIQ
;
A
#
# COMPACT_ATOMS: atom_id res chain seq x y z
N MET A 1 22.37 88.18 -40.17
CA MET A 1 22.49 86.97 -40.94
C MET A 1 22.83 85.85 -40.00
N ARG A 2 22.02 84.91 -39.88
CA ARG A 2 21.84 83.63 -39.22
C ARG A 2 23.04 83.05 -38.46
N ARG A 3 22.91 82.93 -37.13
CA ARG A 3 23.68 82.03 -36.30
C ARG A 3 22.72 81.12 -35.57
N ALA A 4 22.87 79.81 -35.81
CA ALA A 4 22.11 78.73 -35.17
C ALA A 4 22.73 78.36 -33.81
N PHE A 5 21.92 78.38 -32.75
CA PHE A 5 22.27 77.86 -31.41
C PHE A 5 22.08 76.35 -31.35
N ARG A 6 23.15 75.59 -31.10
CA ARG A 6 23.09 74.24 -30.73
C ARG A 6 22.90 74.14 -29.21
N ARG A 7 21.79 73.58 -28.77
CA ARG A 7 21.59 73.14 -27.38
C ARG A 7 22.09 71.70 -27.21
N LEU A 8 23.13 71.49 -26.40
CA LEU A 8 23.53 70.15 -25.88
C LEU A 8 22.53 69.76 -24.79
N VAL A 9 21.86 68.61 -24.97
CA VAL A 9 21.12 67.94 -23.90
C VAL A 9 22.03 66.82 -23.37
N LEU A 10 22.50 66.95 -22.13
CA LEU A 10 23.19 65.89 -21.35
C LEU A 10 22.12 64.95 -20.82
N ILE A 11 22.07 63.71 -21.34
CA ILE A 11 21.28 62.64 -20.79
C ILE A 11 22.21 61.89 -19.81
N ALA A 12 21.95 62.03 -18.51
CA ALA A 12 22.58 61.23 -17.49
C ALA A 12 21.96 59.82 -17.49
N LEU A 13 22.69 58.83 -17.98
CA LEU A 13 22.34 57.41 -17.87
C LEU A 13 22.68 56.94 -16.43
N ALA A 14 21.66 56.77 -15.60
CA ALA A 14 21.78 56.08 -14.34
C ALA A 14 21.87 54.58 -14.63
N PHE A 15 23.05 53.97 -14.49
CA PHE A 15 23.21 52.50 -14.44
C PHE A 15 22.65 51.99 -13.12
N ALA A 16 21.43 51.47 -13.13
CA ALA A 16 20.93 50.63 -12.06
C ALA A 16 21.65 49.28 -12.14
N SER A 17 22.60 49.04 -11.26
CA SER A 17 23.22 47.75 -11.08
C SER A 17 22.17 46.77 -10.53
N VAL A 18 21.48 46.05 -11.40
CA VAL A 18 20.71 44.88 -11.01
C VAL A 18 21.75 43.83 -10.63
N ALA A 19 21.90 43.59 -9.35
CA ALA A 19 22.63 42.46 -8.85
C ALA A 19 21.83 41.20 -9.24
N ILE A 20 22.18 40.59 -10.36
CA ILE A 20 21.75 39.26 -10.73
C ILE A 20 22.37 38.37 -9.65
N ALA A 21 21.54 37.92 -8.68
CA ALA A 21 21.93 36.84 -7.77
C ALA A 21 22.25 35.62 -8.64
N THR A 22 23.52 35.40 -8.88
CA THR A 22 23.98 34.14 -9.47
C THR A 22 23.49 33.00 -8.56
N PRO A 23 22.79 32.00 -9.10
CA PRO A 23 22.46 30.85 -8.30
C PRO A 23 23.79 30.32 -7.72
N ARG A 24 23.81 30.16 -6.40
CA ARG A 24 24.97 29.62 -5.70
C ARG A 24 25.24 28.27 -6.34
N ALA A 25 26.36 28.11 -7.04
CA ALA A 25 26.76 26.85 -7.65
C ALA A 25 26.76 25.82 -6.53
N GLN A 26 25.83 24.86 -6.60
CA GLN A 26 25.86 23.71 -5.72
C GLN A 26 27.20 23.03 -5.92
N GLY A 27 27.87 22.66 -4.83
CA GLY A 27 29.15 21.97 -4.92
C GLY A 27 29.01 20.66 -5.73
N PRO A 28 30.07 20.16 -6.38
CA PRO A 28 30.01 18.96 -7.22
C PRO A 28 29.32 17.74 -6.57
N SER A 29 29.42 17.63 -5.25
CA SER A 29 28.77 16.57 -4.46
C SER A 29 27.23 16.66 -4.39
N GLN A 30 26.66 17.86 -4.40
CA GLN A 30 25.21 18.05 -4.27
C GLN A 30 24.49 17.79 -5.60
N LEU A 31 25.06 18.25 -6.71
CA LEU A 31 24.53 17.96 -8.05
C LEU A 31 24.53 16.45 -8.33
N GLY A 32 25.59 15.75 -7.97
CA GLY A 32 25.66 14.30 -8.18
C GLY A 32 24.64 13.47 -7.39
N LEU A 33 24.19 13.97 -6.20
CA LEU A 33 23.16 13.26 -5.42
C LEU A 33 21.76 13.39 -6.06
N GLU A 34 21.38 14.57 -6.53
CA GLU A 34 20.09 14.78 -7.21
C GLU A 34 20.03 14.03 -8.56
N GLU A 35 21.16 13.96 -9.26
CA GLU A 35 21.31 13.13 -10.46
C GLU A 35 21.11 11.65 -10.11
N LEU A 36 21.73 11.16 -9.04
CA LEU A 36 21.55 9.78 -8.55
C LEU A 36 20.09 9.45 -8.25
N PHE A 37 19.34 10.37 -7.58
CA PHE A 37 17.92 10.17 -7.32
C PHE A 37 17.10 10.09 -8.61
N THR A 38 17.43 10.92 -9.59
CA THR A 38 16.77 10.94 -10.90
C THR A 38 17.07 9.66 -11.68
N GLU A 39 18.31 9.22 -11.72
CA GLU A 39 18.72 7.97 -12.36
C GLU A 39 18.03 6.76 -11.72
N TYR A 40 18.05 6.68 -10.38
CA TYR A 40 17.38 5.62 -9.65
C TYR A 40 15.88 5.57 -9.96
N TRP A 41 15.22 6.72 -9.99
CA TRP A 41 13.81 6.80 -10.34
C TRP A 41 13.52 6.34 -11.77
N ASN A 42 14.30 6.83 -12.74
CA ASN A 42 14.15 6.43 -14.13
C ASN A 42 14.41 4.94 -14.33
N TRP A 43 15.43 4.40 -13.66
CA TRP A 43 15.70 2.97 -13.61
C TRP A 43 14.51 2.19 -13.06
N ARG A 44 13.94 2.61 -11.93
CA ARG A 44 12.77 1.95 -11.36
C ARG A 44 11.57 1.93 -12.30
N LEU A 45 11.30 3.03 -12.98
CA LEU A 45 10.19 3.10 -13.94
C LEU A 45 10.41 2.19 -15.16
N ALA A 46 11.64 2.03 -15.60
CA ALA A 46 12.00 1.17 -16.73
C ALA A 46 11.95 -0.31 -16.35
N GLU A 47 12.46 -0.67 -15.17
CA GLU A 47 12.50 -2.06 -14.68
C GLU A 47 11.13 -2.55 -14.17
N PHE A 48 10.25 -1.62 -13.70
CA PHE A 48 8.93 -1.93 -13.14
C PHE A 48 7.83 -1.13 -13.87
N PRO A 49 7.45 -1.50 -15.09
CA PRO A 49 6.44 -0.81 -15.90
C PRO A 49 5.07 -0.69 -15.25
N GLU A 50 4.69 -1.63 -14.37
CA GLU A 50 3.45 -1.59 -13.60
C GLU A 50 3.46 -0.40 -12.62
N LEU A 51 4.59 -0.17 -11.94
CA LEU A 51 4.79 1.03 -11.12
C LEU A 51 4.67 2.30 -11.96
N ALA A 52 5.27 2.32 -13.14
CA ALA A 52 5.19 3.45 -14.05
C ALA A 52 3.74 3.77 -14.44
N THR A 53 2.92 2.74 -14.69
CA THR A 53 1.47 2.89 -14.95
C THR A 53 0.75 3.51 -13.74
N VAL A 54 1.01 3.01 -12.53
CA VAL A 54 0.44 3.55 -11.28
C VAL A 54 0.81 5.01 -11.09
N MET A 55 2.04 5.39 -11.44
CA MET A 55 2.57 6.76 -11.34
C MET A 55 2.19 7.66 -12.52
N GLY A 56 1.33 7.18 -13.43
CA GLY A 56 0.85 7.98 -14.57
C GLY A 56 1.90 8.23 -15.66
N LYS A 57 2.88 7.33 -15.84
CA LYS A 57 3.96 7.42 -16.85
C LYS A 57 3.63 6.54 -18.07
N PRO A 58 2.89 7.04 -19.08
CA PRO A 58 2.29 6.22 -20.12
C PRO A 58 3.29 5.58 -21.09
N GLN A 59 4.53 6.05 -21.16
CA GLN A 59 5.58 5.52 -22.05
C GLN A 59 5.97 4.07 -21.75
N TYR A 60 5.52 3.50 -20.64
CA TYR A 60 5.78 2.11 -20.24
C TYR A 60 4.53 1.24 -20.27
N ASN A 61 3.37 1.79 -20.67
CA ASN A 61 2.08 1.08 -20.57
C ASN A 61 1.93 -0.11 -21.53
N ASP A 62 2.87 -0.35 -22.44
CA ASP A 62 2.91 -1.53 -23.32
C ASP A 62 3.80 -2.66 -22.80
N ARG A 63 4.36 -2.56 -21.59
CA ARG A 63 5.41 -3.45 -21.05
C ARG A 63 5.02 -4.08 -19.74
N TRP A 64 5.68 -5.20 -19.44
CA TRP A 64 5.68 -5.90 -18.14
C TRP A 64 7.10 -5.92 -17.57
N THR A 65 7.19 -6.08 -16.26
CA THR A 65 8.45 -6.39 -15.59
C THR A 65 9.02 -7.69 -16.14
N ASP A 66 10.28 -7.67 -16.54
CA ASP A 66 10.99 -8.88 -16.98
C ASP A 66 11.44 -9.68 -15.74
N MET A 67 10.78 -10.81 -15.49
CA MET A 67 11.08 -11.72 -14.37
C MET A 67 12.03 -12.86 -14.74
N SER A 68 12.67 -12.80 -15.92
CA SER A 68 13.70 -13.77 -16.28
C SER A 68 14.87 -13.73 -15.28
N LYS A 69 15.55 -14.86 -15.10
CA LYS A 69 16.72 -14.93 -14.20
C LYS A 69 17.78 -13.88 -14.53
N ALA A 70 18.04 -13.65 -15.81
CA ALA A 70 19.02 -12.65 -16.26
C ALA A 70 18.63 -11.23 -15.85
N ALA A 71 17.35 -10.86 -15.97
CA ALA A 71 16.85 -9.54 -15.56
C ALA A 71 16.86 -9.38 -14.03
N ARG A 72 16.50 -10.41 -13.26
CA ARG A 72 16.58 -10.41 -11.79
C ARG A 72 18.05 -10.25 -11.33
N ASP A 73 18.99 -11.00 -11.91
CA ASP A 73 20.42 -10.90 -11.59
C ASP A 73 20.98 -9.51 -11.93
N LYS A 74 20.56 -8.92 -13.06
CA LYS A 74 20.93 -7.55 -13.45
C LYS A 74 20.39 -6.54 -12.44
N ARG A 75 19.12 -6.60 -12.06
CA ARG A 75 18.53 -5.69 -11.05
C ARG A 75 19.28 -5.75 -9.72
N ARG A 76 19.70 -6.94 -9.28
CA ARG A 76 20.54 -7.09 -8.08
C ARG A 76 21.90 -6.40 -8.22
N ALA A 77 22.49 -6.46 -9.40
CA ALA A 77 23.77 -5.76 -9.68
C ALA A 77 23.56 -4.24 -9.68
N ASP A 78 22.53 -3.75 -10.36
CA ASP A 78 22.17 -2.34 -10.42
C ASP A 78 21.88 -1.78 -8.99
N MET A 79 21.15 -2.53 -8.17
CA MET A 79 20.89 -2.13 -6.78
C MET A 79 22.17 -2.01 -5.94
N ARG A 80 23.13 -2.94 -6.11
CA ARG A 80 24.43 -2.84 -5.44
C ARG A 80 25.19 -1.58 -5.87
N GLU A 81 25.13 -1.23 -7.14
CA GLU A 81 25.76 0.00 -7.66
C GLU A 81 25.10 1.24 -7.06
N PHE A 82 23.75 1.33 -7.05
CA PHE A 82 23.03 2.43 -6.40
C PHE A 82 23.39 2.55 -4.92
N LEU A 83 23.49 1.43 -4.19
CA LEU A 83 23.90 1.43 -2.81
C LEU A 83 25.32 2.00 -2.62
N GLN A 84 26.28 1.55 -3.44
CA GLN A 84 27.66 2.07 -3.37
C GLN A 84 27.70 3.57 -3.65
N ARG A 85 26.95 4.03 -4.63
CA ARG A 85 26.90 5.45 -5.03
C ARG A 85 26.27 6.33 -3.96
N VAL A 86 25.15 5.91 -3.34
CA VAL A 86 24.54 6.71 -2.27
C VAL A 86 25.43 6.79 -1.03
N LEU A 87 26.14 5.71 -0.68
CA LEU A 87 27.08 5.68 0.45
C LEU A 87 28.33 6.54 0.23
N TYR A 88 28.65 6.91 -1.02
CA TYR A 88 29.76 7.81 -1.33
C TYR A 88 29.53 9.24 -0.80
N PHE A 89 28.25 9.66 -0.68
CA PHE A 89 27.94 11.00 -0.21
C PHE A 89 28.04 11.09 1.32
N ALA A 90 29.09 11.81 1.79
CA ALA A 90 29.29 11.99 3.22
C ALA A 90 28.16 12.84 3.83
N PRO A 91 27.50 12.40 4.92
CA PRO A 91 26.38 13.13 5.53
C PRO A 91 26.71 14.59 5.90
N GLY A 92 27.96 14.88 6.25
CA GLY A 92 28.42 16.23 6.63
C GLY A 92 28.40 17.26 5.49
N THR A 93 28.29 16.83 4.24
CA THR A 93 28.25 17.71 3.06
C THR A 93 26.83 17.96 2.55
N LEU A 94 25.82 17.29 3.13
CA LEU A 94 24.43 17.33 2.69
C LEU A 94 23.59 18.26 3.58
N ASN A 95 22.62 18.93 2.99
CA ASN A 95 21.57 19.62 3.76
C ASN A 95 20.56 18.59 4.33
N GLU A 96 19.71 19.03 5.28
CA GLU A 96 18.79 18.10 5.98
C GLU A 96 17.84 17.34 5.04
N PRO A 97 17.15 17.95 4.04
CA PRO A 97 16.34 17.21 3.09
C PRO A 97 17.12 16.16 2.27
N GLN A 98 18.35 16.47 1.91
CA GLN A 98 19.23 15.54 1.19
C GLN A 98 19.68 14.37 2.06
N LYS A 99 19.97 14.60 3.36
CA LYS A 99 20.30 13.52 4.30
C LYS A 99 19.15 12.53 4.41
N VAL A 100 17.92 13.02 4.58
CA VAL A 100 16.73 12.18 4.65
C VAL A 100 16.53 11.38 3.36
N SER A 101 16.70 12.03 2.19
CA SER A 101 16.55 11.38 0.90
C SER A 101 17.63 10.32 0.64
N ALA A 102 18.88 10.61 1.00
CA ALA A 102 19.99 9.65 0.88
C ALA A 102 19.79 8.46 1.83
N ALA A 103 19.44 8.70 3.09
CA ALA A 103 19.15 7.66 4.06
C ALA A 103 17.98 6.76 3.62
N LEU A 104 16.93 7.37 3.03
CA LEU A 104 15.80 6.61 2.52
C LEU A 104 16.17 5.77 1.29
N LEU A 105 16.98 6.32 0.36
CA LEU A 105 17.46 5.55 -0.79
C LEU A 105 18.34 4.37 -0.34
N GLU A 106 19.28 4.61 0.58
CA GLU A 106 20.09 3.55 1.19
C GLU A 106 19.19 2.47 1.82
N TYR A 107 18.23 2.88 2.66
CA TYR A 107 17.30 1.96 3.30
C TYR A 107 16.53 1.13 2.27
N GLN A 108 15.93 1.78 1.28
CA GLN A 108 15.11 1.11 0.27
C GLN A 108 15.91 0.07 -0.52
N VAL A 109 17.12 0.43 -0.95
CA VAL A 109 17.96 -0.48 -1.72
C VAL A 109 18.47 -1.63 -0.85
N ARG A 110 18.94 -1.34 0.35
CA ARG A 110 19.49 -2.34 1.27
C ARG A 110 18.41 -3.34 1.71
N THR A 111 17.26 -2.85 2.17
CA THR A 111 16.14 -3.69 2.64
C THR A 111 15.51 -4.48 1.49
N GLY A 112 15.43 -3.85 0.30
CA GLY A 112 15.00 -4.54 -0.91
C GLY A 112 15.91 -5.71 -1.26
N MET A 113 17.23 -5.52 -1.23
CA MET A 113 18.20 -6.59 -1.48
C MET A 113 18.15 -7.72 -0.43
N GLU A 114 17.89 -7.39 0.84
CA GLU A 114 17.75 -8.37 1.90
C GLU A 114 16.49 -9.24 1.74
N ALA A 115 15.39 -8.63 1.31
CA ALA A 115 14.09 -9.29 1.25
C ALA A 115 13.75 -9.89 -0.14
N GLU A 116 14.29 -9.35 -1.22
CA GLU A 116 13.95 -9.74 -2.61
C GLU A 116 13.97 -11.25 -2.86
N PRO A 117 14.99 -12.02 -2.42
CA PRO A 117 15.00 -13.45 -2.68
C PRO A 117 13.78 -14.17 -2.11
N TYR A 118 13.29 -13.72 -0.96
CA TYR A 118 12.15 -14.31 -0.27
C TYR A 118 10.81 -13.78 -0.78
N LEU A 119 10.76 -12.50 -1.16
CA LEU A 119 9.57 -11.88 -1.75
C LEU A 119 9.25 -12.50 -3.10
N ASP A 120 10.23 -12.67 -3.97
CA ASP A 120 10.07 -13.34 -5.26
C ASP A 120 9.52 -14.76 -5.10
N GLU A 121 10.03 -15.52 -4.11
CA GLU A 121 9.57 -16.86 -3.82
C GLU A 121 8.13 -16.91 -3.30
N ILE A 122 7.75 -15.95 -2.45
CA ILE A 122 6.42 -15.92 -1.80
C ILE A 122 5.37 -15.34 -2.75
N GLN A 123 5.65 -14.23 -3.41
CA GLN A 123 4.67 -13.49 -4.21
C GLN A 123 4.29 -14.22 -5.50
N THR A 124 5.18 -15.03 -6.08
CA THR A 124 4.89 -15.76 -7.32
C THR A 124 3.70 -16.73 -7.16
N VAL A 125 3.57 -17.37 -6.00
CA VAL A 125 2.39 -18.21 -5.65
C VAL A 125 1.74 -17.65 -4.40
N SER A 126 0.73 -16.84 -4.57
CA SER A 126 -0.03 -16.26 -3.48
C SER A 126 -1.43 -15.90 -3.99
N GLN A 127 -2.46 -16.21 -3.23
CA GLN A 127 -3.83 -15.77 -3.55
C GLN A 127 -4.01 -14.25 -3.43
N GLY A 128 -3.11 -13.55 -2.74
CA GLY A 128 -3.13 -12.08 -2.61
C GLY A 128 -2.29 -11.38 -3.67
N ASP A 129 -1.03 -11.78 -3.78
CA ASP A 129 0.00 -11.06 -4.55
C ASP A 129 0.52 -11.87 -5.76
N GLY A 130 -0.08 -12.99 -6.13
CA GLY A 130 0.36 -13.80 -7.25
C GLY A 130 0.21 -13.10 -8.60
N PHE A 131 1.14 -13.35 -9.53
CA PHE A 131 1.16 -12.72 -10.87
C PHE A 131 -0.17 -12.81 -11.62
N HIS A 132 -1.00 -13.78 -11.31
CA HIS A 132 -2.34 -13.93 -11.87
C HIS A 132 -3.28 -12.79 -11.48
N ASN A 133 -3.14 -12.22 -10.27
CA ASN A 133 -3.86 -11.03 -9.83
C ASN A 133 -3.22 -9.76 -10.39
N ASP A 134 -1.88 -9.67 -10.38
CA ASP A 134 -1.14 -8.51 -10.86
C ASP A 134 -1.48 -8.16 -12.32
N VAL A 135 -1.68 -9.17 -13.17
CA VAL A 135 -2.09 -8.97 -14.57
C VAL A 135 -3.45 -8.26 -14.66
N PHE A 136 -4.43 -8.68 -13.87
CA PHE A 136 -5.75 -8.05 -13.85
C PHE A 136 -5.71 -6.65 -13.24
N GLU A 137 -5.02 -6.48 -12.11
CA GLU A 137 -4.93 -5.20 -11.42
C GLU A 137 -4.20 -4.14 -12.26
N THR A 138 -3.13 -4.55 -12.93
CA THR A 138 -2.39 -3.64 -13.81
C THR A 138 -3.25 -3.20 -14.98
N ILE A 139 -3.95 -4.12 -15.65
CA ILE A 139 -4.80 -3.79 -16.81
C ILE A 139 -6.00 -2.93 -16.40
N ASP A 140 -6.67 -3.25 -15.28
CA ASP A 140 -7.76 -2.44 -14.72
C ASP A 140 -7.32 -1.01 -14.36
N GLY A 141 -6.08 -0.87 -13.89
CA GLY A 141 -5.47 0.42 -13.55
C GLY A 141 -4.99 1.26 -14.73
N MET A 142 -4.99 0.73 -15.97
CA MET A 142 -4.52 1.45 -17.15
C MET A 142 -5.50 2.53 -17.60
N PRO A 143 -5.01 3.67 -18.15
CA PRO A 143 -5.88 4.63 -18.80
C PRO A 143 -6.56 4.00 -20.02
N ALA A 144 -7.83 4.38 -20.28
CA ALA A 144 -8.64 3.95 -21.40
C ALA A 144 -9.40 5.16 -22.00
N ARG A 145 -8.67 6.18 -22.46
CA ARG A 145 -9.22 7.46 -22.93
C ARG A 145 -8.93 7.74 -24.39
N THR A 146 -7.83 7.23 -24.89
CA THR A 146 -7.34 7.45 -26.26
C THR A 146 -7.15 6.12 -26.99
N VAL A 147 -7.12 6.15 -28.32
CA VAL A 147 -6.80 4.97 -29.14
C VAL A 147 -5.50 4.30 -28.67
N LYS A 148 -4.47 5.13 -28.38
CA LYS A 148 -3.16 4.62 -27.90
C LYS A 148 -3.26 3.91 -26.57
N ASP A 149 -4.13 4.36 -25.64
CA ASP A 149 -4.32 3.67 -24.36
C ASP A 149 -4.85 2.23 -24.58
N TYR A 150 -5.87 2.08 -25.42
CA TYR A 150 -6.41 0.77 -25.78
C TYR A 150 -5.39 -0.12 -26.50
N GLU A 151 -4.59 0.44 -27.41
CA GLU A 151 -3.50 -0.28 -28.07
C GLU A 151 -2.45 -0.77 -27.05
N ASN A 152 -2.13 0.02 -26.03
CA ASN A 152 -1.23 -0.37 -24.96
C ASN A 152 -1.83 -1.52 -24.12
N ILE A 153 -3.14 -1.49 -23.81
CA ILE A 153 -3.82 -2.60 -23.11
C ILE A 153 -3.70 -3.88 -23.95
N VAL A 154 -4.02 -3.82 -25.24
CA VAL A 154 -3.89 -4.97 -26.15
C VAL A 154 -2.44 -5.47 -26.20
N ALA A 155 -1.46 -4.57 -26.27
CA ALA A 155 -0.05 -4.94 -26.29
C ALA A 155 0.38 -5.69 -25.01
N ARG A 156 -0.11 -5.26 -23.83
CA ARG A 156 0.11 -5.98 -22.57
C ARG A 156 -0.52 -7.36 -22.58
N ILE A 157 -1.78 -7.48 -23.01
CA ILE A 157 -2.47 -8.78 -23.08
C ILE A 157 -1.69 -9.75 -24.00
N ARG A 158 -1.21 -9.28 -25.15
CA ARG A 158 -0.40 -10.10 -26.08
C ARG A 158 0.91 -10.59 -25.49
N LYS A 159 1.47 -9.89 -24.48
CA LYS A 159 2.71 -10.26 -23.80
C LYS A 159 2.51 -11.16 -22.57
N VAL A 160 1.29 -11.43 -22.17
CA VAL A 160 0.97 -12.30 -21.03
C VAL A 160 1.65 -13.69 -21.11
N PRO A 161 1.77 -14.36 -22.26
CA PRO A 161 2.50 -15.63 -22.33
C PRO A 161 3.92 -15.54 -21.79
N THR A 162 4.65 -14.46 -22.10
CA THR A 162 6.02 -14.24 -21.59
C THR A 162 6.01 -14.07 -20.07
N VAL A 163 5.07 -13.30 -19.51
CA VAL A 163 4.91 -13.14 -18.06
C VAL A 163 4.69 -14.51 -17.40
N VAL A 164 3.76 -15.30 -17.96
CA VAL A 164 3.49 -16.65 -17.45
C VAL A 164 4.75 -17.52 -17.51
N ASP A 165 5.44 -17.57 -18.64
CA ASP A 165 6.61 -18.44 -18.81
C ASP A 165 7.70 -18.13 -17.78
N GLN A 166 8.01 -16.85 -17.57
CA GLN A 166 9.01 -16.41 -16.59
C GLN A 166 8.60 -16.75 -15.15
N ASN A 167 7.32 -16.56 -14.79
CA ASN A 167 6.84 -16.94 -13.46
C ASN A 167 6.84 -18.48 -13.27
N LEU A 168 6.46 -19.26 -14.28
CA LEU A 168 6.54 -20.72 -14.19
C LEU A 168 8.00 -21.21 -14.08
N ASP A 169 8.98 -20.51 -14.68
CA ASP A 169 10.39 -20.82 -14.50
C ASP A 169 10.82 -20.55 -13.05
N MET A 170 10.41 -19.45 -12.44
CA MET A 170 10.63 -19.20 -11.00
C MET A 170 10.02 -20.30 -10.12
N LEU A 171 8.82 -20.78 -10.46
CA LEU A 171 8.20 -21.89 -9.72
C LEU A 171 9.00 -23.21 -9.85
N ARG A 172 9.64 -23.45 -11.01
CA ARG A 172 10.55 -24.57 -11.18
C ARG A 172 11.82 -24.41 -10.33
N GLU A 173 12.36 -23.19 -10.24
CA GLU A 173 13.47 -22.87 -9.34
C GLU A 173 13.09 -23.16 -7.88
N GLN A 174 11.89 -22.77 -7.42
CA GLN A 174 11.40 -23.05 -6.07
C GLN A 174 11.29 -24.56 -5.80
N ILE A 175 10.73 -25.33 -6.73
CA ILE A 175 10.67 -26.80 -6.62
C ILE A 175 12.07 -27.40 -6.45
N ALA A 176 13.02 -26.93 -7.26
CA ALA A 176 14.40 -27.42 -7.21
C ALA A 176 15.12 -27.04 -5.91
N ALA A 177 14.82 -25.87 -5.35
CA ALA A 177 15.38 -25.37 -4.09
C ALA A 177 14.69 -25.93 -2.83
N GLY A 178 13.51 -26.55 -2.95
CA GLY A 178 12.70 -27.00 -1.81
C GLY A 178 12.02 -25.84 -1.06
N THR A 179 11.80 -24.70 -1.71
CA THR A 179 11.17 -23.48 -1.14
C THR A 179 9.72 -23.30 -1.62
N THR A 180 9.02 -24.40 -1.91
CA THR A 180 7.64 -24.35 -2.41
C THR A 180 6.66 -23.78 -1.38
N GLN A 181 5.57 -23.18 -1.87
CA GLN A 181 4.50 -22.66 -1.04
C GLN A 181 3.66 -23.80 -0.41
N PRO A 182 2.95 -23.54 0.72
CA PRO A 182 2.05 -24.53 1.31
C PRO A 182 0.90 -24.89 0.35
N ALA A 183 0.46 -26.15 0.42
CA ALA A 183 -0.62 -26.65 -0.42
C ALA A 183 -1.91 -25.82 -0.34
N VAL A 184 -2.24 -25.26 0.83
CA VAL A 184 -3.41 -24.38 1.01
C VAL A 184 -3.32 -23.14 0.14
N VAL A 185 -2.16 -22.48 0.07
CA VAL A 185 -1.91 -21.30 -0.76
C VAL A 185 -2.00 -21.63 -2.26
N VAL A 186 -1.40 -22.75 -2.66
CA VAL A 186 -1.42 -23.23 -4.04
C VAL A 186 -2.84 -23.52 -4.52
N ASN A 187 -3.66 -24.18 -3.68
CA ASN A 187 -5.06 -24.47 -4.01
C ASN A 187 -5.88 -23.19 -4.18
N LEU A 188 -5.72 -22.21 -3.28
CA LEU A 188 -6.42 -20.92 -3.40
C LEU A 188 -6.05 -20.18 -4.68
N MET A 189 -4.78 -20.13 -5.04
CA MET A 189 -4.34 -19.55 -6.31
C MET A 189 -4.91 -20.32 -7.51
N LEU A 190 -4.88 -21.66 -7.46
CA LEU A 190 -5.40 -22.51 -8.53
C LEU A 190 -6.89 -22.25 -8.78
N ASP A 191 -7.69 -22.11 -7.73
CA ASP A 191 -9.12 -21.80 -7.84
C ASP A 191 -9.35 -20.41 -8.44
N GLN A 192 -8.53 -19.41 -8.10
CA GLN A 192 -8.58 -18.08 -8.70
C GLN A 192 -8.22 -18.12 -10.19
N VAL A 193 -7.14 -18.80 -10.56
CA VAL A 193 -6.73 -18.96 -11.98
C VAL A 193 -7.85 -19.61 -12.79
N ARG A 194 -8.50 -20.65 -12.26
CA ARG A 194 -9.67 -21.30 -12.90
C ARG A 194 -10.83 -20.33 -13.08
N ALA A 195 -11.15 -19.55 -12.05
CA ALA A 195 -12.23 -18.57 -12.09
C ALA A 195 -11.95 -17.41 -13.09
N GLN A 196 -10.69 -17.10 -13.36
CA GLN A 196 -10.26 -16.08 -14.32
C GLN A 196 -10.35 -16.57 -15.79
N ILE A 197 -10.35 -17.87 -16.02
CA ILE A 197 -10.56 -18.45 -17.38
C ILE A 197 -12.05 -18.41 -17.71
N ARG A 198 -12.45 -17.45 -18.55
CA ARG A 198 -13.85 -17.33 -19.00
C ARG A 198 -14.08 -18.06 -20.31
N PRO A 199 -15.32 -18.53 -20.58
CA PRO A 199 -15.65 -19.21 -21.83
C PRO A 199 -15.42 -18.35 -23.07
N SER A 200 -15.71 -17.04 -22.95
CA SER A 200 -15.53 -16.08 -24.05
C SER A 200 -14.79 -14.82 -23.59
N ALA A 201 -14.19 -14.12 -24.54
CA ALA A 201 -13.55 -12.82 -24.31
C ALA A 201 -14.54 -11.78 -23.76
N ALA A 202 -15.79 -11.79 -24.22
CA ALA A 202 -16.83 -10.85 -23.80
C ALA A 202 -17.19 -10.99 -22.30
N GLU A 203 -17.01 -12.18 -21.72
CA GLU A 203 -17.28 -12.45 -20.31
C GLU A 203 -16.07 -12.13 -19.41
N SER A 204 -14.91 -11.87 -20.00
CA SER A 204 -13.68 -11.62 -19.24
C SER A 204 -13.67 -10.20 -18.66
N PRO A 205 -13.44 -10.05 -17.34
CA PRO A 205 -13.23 -8.73 -16.74
C PRO A 205 -11.95 -8.04 -17.26
N LEU A 206 -11.01 -8.79 -17.81
CA LEU A 206 -9.80 -8.25 -18.44
C LEU A 206 -10.11 -7.30 -19.61
N LEU A 207 -11.26 -7.48 -20.28
CA LEU A 207 -11.69 -6.67 -21.40
C LEU A 207 -12.79 -5.66 -21.05
N GLU A 208 -12.98 -5.34 -19.78
CA GLU A 208 -14.05 -4.44 -19.32
C GLU A 208 -13.97 -3.06 -19.99
N ALA A 209 -12.75 -2.51 -20.15
CA ALA A 209 -12.53 -1.24 -20.83
C ALA A 209 -13.06 -1.21 -22.28
N PHE A 210 -13.11 -2.35 -22.96
CA PHE A 210 -13.57 -2.47 -24.35
C PHE A 210 -15.11 -2.58 -24.50
N LYS A 211 -15.84 -2.68 -23.39
CA LYS A 211 -17.33 -2.70 -23.41
C LYS A 211 -17.92 -1.30 -23.52
N LYS A 212 -17.18 -0.26 -23.10
CA LYS A 212 -17.66 1.12 -23.12
C LYS A 212 -16.55 2.10 -23.48
N PHE A 213 -16.48 2.48 -24.74
CA PHE A 213 -15.52 3.48 -25.20
C PHE A 213 -15.98 4.92 -24.94
N PRO A 214 -15.04 5.86 -24.72
CA PRO A 214 -15.30 7.29 -24.77
C PRO A 214 -15.90 7.71 -26.13
N ALA A 215 -16.75 8.73 -26.13
CA ALA A 215 -17.36 9.24 -27.34
C ALA A 215 -16.34 9.78 -28.37
N THR A 216 -15.16 10.17 -27.88
CA THR A 216 -14.04 10.70 -28.69
C THR A 216 -13.37 9.64 -29.58
N ILE A 217 -13.61 8.33 -29.36
CA ILE A 217 -13.03 7.26 -30.17
C ILE A 217 -14.00 6.96 -31.32
N ALA A 218 -13.51 7.02 -32.56
CA ALA A 218 -14.30 6.77 -33.77
C ALA A 218 -14.83 5.31 -33.83
N ALA A 219 -15.97 5.09 -34.45
CA ALA A 219 -16.60 3.76 -34.53
C ALA A 219 -15.67 2.70 -35.15
N GLY A 220 -14.98 3.03 -36.26
CA GLY A 220 -14.03 2.10 -36.87
C GLY A 220 -12.86 1.71 -35.97
N ASP A 221 -12.37 2.63 -35.11
CA ASP A 221 -11.36 2.30 -34.11
C ASP A 221 -11.92 1.42 -32.99
N ARG A 222 -13.16 1.67 -32.54
CA ARG A 222 -13.81 0.80 -31.53
C ARG A 222 -13.91 -0.63 -32.02
N ASP A 223 -14.37 -0.84 -33.26
CA ASP A 223 -14.51 -2.17 -33.84
C ASP A 223 -13.14 -2.86 -33.96
N ARG A 224 -12.13 -2.16 -34.47
CA ARG A 224 -10.75 -2.65 -34.59
C ARG A 224 -10.19 -3.03 -33.22
N LEU A 225 -10.27 -2.14 -32.24
CA LEU A 225 -9.72 -2.35 -30.89
C LEU A 225 -10.41 -3.48 -30.15
N THR A 226 -11.75 -3.61 -30.29
CA THR A 226 -12.52 -4.73 -29.72
C THR A 226 -12.08 -6.05 -30.33
N LYS A 227 -11.89 -6.08 -31.66
CA LYS A 227 -11.38 -7.27 -32.36
C LYS A 227 -9.97 -7.60 -31.88
N ASP A 228 -9.06 -6.63 -31.85
CA ASP A 228 -7.67 -6.81 -31.42
C ASP A 228 -7.57 -7.33 -29.98
N ALA A 229 -8.43 -6.83 -29.07
CA ALA A 229 -8.50 -7.29 -27.69
C ALA A 229 -9.04 -8.72 -27.57
N THR A 230 -10.09 -9.04 -28.34
CA THR A 230 -10.66 -10.39 -28.42
C THR A 230 -9.64 -11.39 -28.95
N ASP A 231 -8.93 -11.04 -30.02
CA ASP A 231 -7.87 -11.85 -30.59
C ASP A 231 -6.72 -12.06 -29.59
N ALA A 232 -6.30 -11.00 -28.87
CA ALA A 232 -5.26 -11.08 -27.84
C ALA A 232 -5.69 -11.96 -26.65
N TYR A 233 -6.92 -11.84 -26.20
CA TYR A 233 -7.47 -12.71 -25.15
C TYR A 233 -7.44 -14.19 -25.57
N THR A 234 -7.96 -14.49 -26.76
CA THR A 234 -8.13 -15.85 -27.22
C THR A 234 -6.79 -16.53 -27.59
N SER A 235 -5.88 -15.78 -28.24
CA SER A 235 -4.64 -16.35 -28.75
C SER A 235 -3.45 -16.27 -27.79
N ALA A 236 -3.48 -15.35 -26.81
CA ALA A 236 -2.37 -15.16 -25.87
C ALA A 236 -2.80 -15.43 -24.42
N PHE A 237 -3.77 -14.69 -23.88
CA PHE A 237 -4.13 -14.78 -22.46
C PHE A 237 -4.70 -16.17 -22.11
N GLN A 238 -5.75 -16.61 -22.77
CA GLN A 238 -6.45 -17.84 -22.40
C GLN A 238 -5.56 -19.09 -22.46
N PRO A 239 -4.72 -19.30 -23.49
CA PRO A 239 -3.78 -20.42 -23.52
C PRO A 239 -2.73 -20.34 -22.39
N ALA A 240 -2.23 -19.13 -22.07
CA ALA A 240 -1.26 -18.92 -21.00
C ALA A 240 -1.85 -19.25 -19.63
N TRP A 241 -3.11 -18.85 -19.36
CA TRP A 241 -3.80 -19.19 -18.12
C TRP A 241 -4.09 -20.69 -17.98
N ARG A 242 -4.48 -21.36 -19.08
CA ARG A 242 -4.60 -22.83 -19.07
C ARG A 242 -3.28 -23.53 -18.80
N LYS A 243 -2.17 -22.99 -19.34
CA LYS A 243 -0.81 -23.47 -19.03
C LYS A 243 -0.49 -23.30 -17.55
N THR A 244 -0.83 -22.15 -16.95
CA THR A 244 -0.66 -21.89 -15.51
C THR A 244 -1.48 -22.87 -14.67
N GLU A 245 -2.78 -23.06 -14.98
CA GLU A 245 -3.64 -24.02 -14.28
C GLU A 245 -3.05 -25.44 -14.30
N THR A 246 -2.66 -25.89 -15.49
CA THR A 246 -2.07 -27.24 -15.67
C THR A 246 -0.79 -27.38 -14.89
N PHE A 247 0.11 -26.40 -14.93
CA PHE A 247 1.37 -26.45 -14.20
C PHE A 247 1.16 -26.43 -12.68
N LEU A 248 0.29 -25.57 -12.16
CA LEU A 248 -0.03 -25.53 -10.72
C LEU A 248 -0.62 -26.85 -10.25
N ARG A 249 -1.58 -27.41 -10.98
CA ARG A 249 -2.27 -28.67 -10.63
C ARG A 249 -1.34 -29.88 -10.71
N ASP A 250 -0.63 -30.06 -11.82
CA ASP A 250 0.03 -31.32 -12.16
C ASP A 250 1.52 -31.33 -11.78
N THR A 251 2.14 -30.16 -11.62
CA THR A 251 3.59 -30.07 -11.35
C THR A 251 3.90 -29.48 -9.98
N TYR A 252 3.30 -28.33 -9.63
CA TYR A 252 3.66 -27.60 -8.43
C TYR A 252 2.95 -28.14 -7.17
N LEU A 253 1.63 -28.33 -7.23
CA LEU A 253 0.82 -28.80 -6.08
C LEU A 253 1.31 -30.14 -5.51
N PRO A 254 1.71 -31.15 -6.31
CA PRO A 254 2.29 -32.39 -5.78
C PRO A 254 3.63 -32.20 -5.06
N LYS A 255 4.27 -31.04 -5.23
CA LYS A 255 5.54 -30.65 -4.57
C LYS A 255 5.35 -29.58 -3.51
N ALA A 256 4.12 -29.07 -3.35
CA ALA A 256 3.78 -28.10 -2.31
C ALA A 256 4.06 -28.67 -0.92
N ARG A 257 4.63 -27.84 -0.05
CA ARG A 257 4.94 -28.27 1.32
C ARG A 257 3.68 -28.44 2.17
N PRO A 258 3.63 -29.42 3.07
CA PRO A 258 2.51 -29.61 3.98
C PRO A 258 2.53 -28.61 5.15
N GLN A 259 3.74 -28.16 5.57
CA GLN A 259 3.88 -27.21 6.69
C GLN A 259 3.59 -25.78 6.22
N ILE A 260 2.83 -25.03 7.02
CA ILE A 260 2.49 -23.63 6.73
C ILE A 260 3.55 -22.64 7.22
N ALA A 261 4.33 -23.01 8.24
CA ALA A 261 5.37 -22.15 8.81
C ALA A 261 6.48 -21.85 7.80
N LEU A 262 6.89 -20.60 7.67
CA LEU A 262 8.03 -20.22 6.82
C LEU A 262 9.33 -20.82 7.35
N THR A 263 9.48 -20.90 8.69
CA THR A 263 10.65 -21.48 9.35
C THR A 263 10.83 -22.99 9.11
N SER A 264 9.85 -23.67 8.51
CA SER A 264 10.00 -25.06 8.08
C SER A 264 10.81 -25.24 6.79
N GLN A 265 11.11 -24.15 6.09
CA GLN A 265 11.91 -24.15 4.85
C GLN A 265 13.41 -23.99 5.13
N PRO A 266 14.28 -24.34 4.17
CA PRO A 266 15.69 -23.96 4.21
C PRO A 266 15.84 -22.44 4.40
N ASN A 267 16.69 -22.01 5.35
CA ASN A 267 16.86 -20.59 5.71
C ASN A 267 15.58 -19.85 6.15
N GLY A 268 14.51 -20.56 6.46
CA GLY A 268 13.19 -19.98 6.74
C GLY A 268 13.17 -19.02 7.93
N LYS A 269 14.01 -19.25 8.96
CA LYS A 269 14.16 -18.27 10.05
C LYS A 269 14.73 -16.96 9.56
N GLN A 270 15.81 -16.99 8.77
CA GLN A 270 16.41 -15.79 8.21
C GLN A 270 15.44 -15.07 7.26
N ALA A 271 14.70 -15.85 6.46
CA ALA A 271 13.66 -15.31 5.59
C ALA A 271 12.59 -14.56 6.39
N TYR A 272 12.11 -15.15 7.49
CA TYR A 272 11.09 -14.51 8.31
C TYR A 272 11.61 -13.25 9.00
N ASP A 273 12.81 -13.26 9.56
CA ASP A 273 13.46 -12.11 10.16
C ASP A 273 13.63 -10.95 9.13
N SER A 274 14.02 -11.28 7.90
CA SER A 274 14.14 -10.31 6.79
C SER A 274 12.78 -9.73 6.39
N LEU A 275 11.73 -10.53 6.35
CA LEU A 275 10.38 -10.09 6.03
C LEU A 275 9.76 -9.24 7.15
N ILE A 276 9.99 -9.58 8.42
CA ILE A 276 9.63 -8.69 9.54
C ILE A 276 10.26 -7.32 9.34
N HIS A 277 11.58 -7.26 9.11
CA HIS A 277 12.27 -5.99 8.87
C HIS A 277 11.72 -5.24 7.65
N TYR A 278 11.49 -5.93 6.55
CA TYR A 278 10.97 -5.33 5.32
C TYR A 278 9.59 -4.69 5.51
N TYR A 279 8.65 -5.42 6.11
CA TYR A 279 7.28 -4.93 6.24
C TYR A 279 7.10 -3.95 7.41
N THR A 280 7.76 -4.21 8.55
CA THR A 280 7.57 -3.40 9.75
C THR A 280 8.56 -2.26 9.87
N THR A 281 9.64 -2.30 9.10
CA THR A 281 10.79 -1.39 9.19
C THR A 281 11.50 -1.41 10.56
N THR A 282 11.25 -2.43 11.40
CA THR A 282 11.88 -2.62 12.71
C THR A 282 12.75 -3.87 12.71
N ARG A 283 13.67 -3.95 13.68
CA ARG A 283 14.51 -5.14 13.91
C ARG A 283 14.05 -5.92 15.15
N MET A 284 12.77 -5.82 15.49
CA MET A 284 12.20 -6.63 16.58
C MET A 284 12.28 -8.12 16.23
N THR A 285 12.55 -8.95 17.24
CA THR A 285 12.48 -10.40 17.04
C THR A 285 11.03 -10.88 16.99
N ALA A 286 10.77 -12.00 16.31
CA ALA A 286 9.44 -12.62 16.29
C ALA A 286 8.89 -12.89 17.71
N ALA A 287 9.76 -13.27 18.66
CA ALA A 287 9.37 -13.50 20.06
C ALA A 287 8.94 -12.20 20.77
N ASP A 288 9.62 -11.08 20.50
CA ASP A 288 9.25 -9.79 21.07
C ASP A 288 7.92 -9.30 20.48
N VAL A 289 7.73 -9.48 19.17
CA VAL A 289 6.48 -9.13 18.49
C VAL A 289 5.31 -9.97 19.02
N HIS A 290 5.51 -11.27 19.19
CA HIS A 290 4.49 -12.17 19.74
C HIS A 290 4.02 -11.72 21.14
N ARG A 291 4.98 -11.55 22.06
CA ARG A 291 4.71 -11.08 23.42
C ARG A 291 4.02 -9.73 23.46
N LEU A 292 4.46 -8.78 22.61
CA LEU A 292 3.82 -7.47 22.49
C LEU A 292 2.38 -7.61 21.99
N GLY A 293 2.14 -8.53 21.04
CA GLY A 293 0.81 -8.84 20.54
C GLY A 293 -0.14 -9.32 21.64
N GLU A 294 0.30 -10.27 22.47
CA GLU A 294 -0.49 -10.75 23.61
C GLU A 294 -0.82 -9.65 24.61
N GLN A 295 0.16 -8.77 24.92
CA GLN A 295 -0.04 -7.63 25.81
C GLN A 295 -1.07 -6.64 25.25
N GLU A 296 -0.99 -6.32 23.95
CA GLU A 296 -1.91 -5.40 23.29
C GLU A 296 -3.34 -5.99 23.19
N VAL A 297 -3.49 -7.28 22.90
CA VAL A 297 -4.79 -7.94 22.93
C VAL A 297 -5.44 -7.80 24.29
N ALA A 298 -4.71 -8.13 25.38
CA ALA A 298 -5.24 -8.03 26.73
C ALA A 298 -5.59 -6.59 27.13
N ARG A 299 -4.75 -5.60 26.77
CA ARG A 299 -5.01 -4.18 27.00
C ARG A 299 -6.32 -3.73 26.31
N ILE A 300 -6.43 -4.04 25.01
CA ILE A 300 -7.58 -3.60 24.21
C ILE A 300 -8.88 -4.27 24.70
N GLU A 301 -8.85 -5.56 25.04
CA GLU A 301 -10.03 -6.26 25.60
C GLU A 301 -10.48 -5.64 26.95
N THR A 302 -9.53 -5.15 27.75
CA THR A 302 -9.84 -4.40 28.97
C THR A 302 -10.57 -3.09 28.66
N GLU A 303 -10.14 -2.35 27.64
CA GLU A 303 -10.83 -1.12 27.18
C GLU A 303 -12.20 -1.44 26.59
N MET A 304 -12.31 -2.48 25.77
CA MET A 304 -13.58 -2.95 25.20
C MET A 304 -14.60 -3.30 26.30
N GLN A 305 -14.15 -3.96 27.37
CA GLN A 305 -15.00 -4.26 28.52
C GLN A 305 -15.47 -2.97 29.22
N GLY A 306 -14.64 -1.93 29.25
CA GLY A 306 -15.01 -0.59 29.73
C GLY A 306 -16.13 0.03 28.90
N VAL A 307 -16.00 -0.01 27.58
CA VAL A 307 -17.02 0.51 26.64
C VAL A 307 -18.33 -0.29 26.74
N ALA A 308 -18.27 -1.62 26.85
CA ALA A 308 -19.47 -2.45 27.03
C ALA A 308 -20.22 -2.06 28.31
N ARG A 309 -19.50 -1.82 29.42
CA ARG A 309 -20.12 -1.33 30.67
C ARG A 309 -20.77 0.05 30.52
N GLN A 310 -20.12 0.97 29.78
CA GLN A 310 -20.72 2.30 29.49
C GLN A 310 -22.01 2.18 28.68
N ALA A 311 -22.14 1.13 27.85
CA ALA A 311 -23.38 0.80 27.15
C ALA A 311 -24.41 0.08 28.04
N GLY A 312 -24.16 -0.09 29.33
CA GLY A 312 -25.06 -0.78 30.28
C GLY A 312 -24.97 -2.31 30.19
N PHE A 313 -23.96 -2.86 29.52
CA PHE A 313 -23.80 -4.31 29.36
C PHE A 313 -22.86 -4.89 30.42
N THR A 314 -23.28 -5.99 31.07
CA THR A 314 -22.55 -6.61 32.19
C THR A 314 -21.89 -7.97 31.85
N GLY A 315 -22.12 -8.48 30.63
CA GLY A 315 -21.54 -9.73 30.15
C GLY A 315 -20.09 -9.59 29.67
N SER A 316 -19.56 -10.61 29.03
CA SER A 316 -18.22 -10.62 28.44
C SER A 316 -18.13 -9.74 27.18
N VAL A 317 -16.90 -9.38 26.77
CA VAL A 317 -16.64 -8.69 25.50
C VAL A 317 -17.21 -9.47 24.31
N ALA A 318 -17.03 -10.80 24.30
CA ALA A 318 -17.57 -11.67 23.25
C ALA A 318 -19.10 -11.67 23.19
N ASP A 319 -19.76 -11.66 24.35
CA ASP A 319 -21.23 -11.59 24.41
C ASP A 319 -21.76 -10.24 23.92
N PHE A 320 -21.08 -9.14 24.26
CA PHE A 320 -21.43 -7.82 23.75
C PHE A 320 -21.24 -7.72 22.25
N GLU A 321 -20.14 -8.24 21.72
CA GLU A 321 -19.86 -8.30 20.29
C GLU A 321 -20.94 -9.10 19.54
N LYS A 322 -21.33 -10.25 20.09
CA LYS A 322 -22.43 -11.06 19.57
C LYS A 322 -23.76 -10.30 19.61
N GLN A 323 -24.05 -9.60 20.71
CA GLN A 323 -25.25 -8.75 20.81
C GLN A 323 -25.27 -7.69 19.73
N LEU A 324 -24.17 -6.95 19.51
CA LEU A 324 -24.08 -5.92 18.47
C LEU A 324 -24.30 -6.50 17.07
N ALA A 325 -23.74 -7.69 16.79
CA ALA A 325 -23.88 -8.36 15.50
C ALA A 325 -25.30 -8.90 15.23
N THR A 326 -26.07 -9.20 16.28
CA THR A 326 -27.42 -9.79 16.16
C THR A 326 -28.56 -8.82 16.47
N SER A 327 -28.24 -7.61 16.93
CA SER A 327 -29.22 -6.56 17.24
C SER A 327 -30.02 -6.15 16.00
N PRO A 328 -31.30 -5.78 16.14
CA PRO A 328 -32.05 -5.16 15.05
C PRO A 328 -31.30 -3.93 14.51
N GLY A 329 -31.08 -3.88 13.20
CA GLY A 329 -30.33 -2.79 12.58
C GLY A 329 -28.80 -2.89 12.71
N GLY A 330 -28.24 -3.93 13.37
CA GLY A 330 -26.80 -4.14 13.52
C GLY A 330 -26.07 -4.56 12.23
N LYS A 331 -26.83 -4.94 11.19
CA LYS A 331 -26.33 -5.34 9.87
C LYS A 331 -26.92 -4.47 8.77
N TRP A 332 -26.33 -4.52 7.61
CA TRP A 332 -26.75 -3.75 6.44
C TRP A 332 -27.91 -4.43 5.72
N THR A 333 -28.75 -3.62 5.08
CA THR A 333 -29.89 -4.11 4.28
C THR A 333 -29.52 -4.18 2.79
N SER A 334 -28.58 -3.35 2.33
CA SER A 334 -28.17 -3.27 0.94
C SER A 334 -26.76 -2.72 0.76
N LYS A 335 -26.19 -2.94 -0.42
CA LYS A 335 -24.90 -2.33 -0.84
C LYS A 335 -24.96 -0.80 -0.85
N GLU A 336 -26.06 -0.24 -1.31
CA GLU A 336 -26.22 1.21 -1.40
C GLU A 336 -26.30 1.86 0.01
N GLU A 337 -26.93 1.21 0.98
CA GLU A 337 -26.92 1.67 2.37
C GLU A 337 -25.49 1.73 2.92
N MET A 338 -24.66 0.70 2.65
CA MET A 338 -23.25 0.67 3.06
C MET A 338 -22.45 1.82 2.45
N LEU A 339 -22.57 2.01 1.14
CA LEU A 339 -21.85 3.05 0.41
C LEU A 339 -22.30 4.45 0.84
N THR A 340 -23.60 4.65 1.05
CA THR A 340 -24.15 5.93 1.53
C THR A 340 -23.63 6.27 2.91
N TYR A 341 -23.62 5.28 3.82
CA TYR A 341 -23.09 5.48 5.17
C TYR A 341 -21.58 5.79 5.14
N ALA A 342 -20.80 5.07 4.33
CA ALA A 342 -19.36 5.33 4.22
C ALA A 342 -19.06 6.74 3.67
N ARG A 343 -19.83 7.21 2.68
CA ARG A 343 -19.74 8.58 2.15
C ARG A 343 -20.12 9.61 3.21
N ASP A 344 -21.19 9.35 3.97
CA ASP A 344 -21.65 10.21 5.06
C ASP A 344 -20.59 10.34 6.16
N VAL A 345 -19.99 9.22 6.61
CA VAL A 345 -18.89 9.24 7.61
C VAL A 345 -17.72 10.10 7.11
N ALA A 346 -17.25 9.89 5.89
CA ALA A 346 -16.16 10.69 5.34
C ALA A 346 -16.50 12.19 5.29
N MET A 347 -17.73 12.53 4.88
CA MET A 347 -18.18 13.93 4.80
C MET A 347 -18.41 14.57 6.17
N ARG A 348 -18.81 13.83 7.19
CA ARG A 348 -18.94 14.34 8.57
C ARG A 348 -17.60 14.68 9.20
N VAL A 349 -16.58 13.88 8.90
CA VAL A 349 -15.21 14.07 9.42
C VAL A 349 -14.49 15.24 8.75
N TYR A 350 -14.73 15.47 7.48
CA TYR A 350 -13.98 16.44 6.66
C TYR A 350 -13.90 17.86 7.27
N PRO A 351 -15.01 18.47 7.76
CA PRO A 351 -14.97 19.81 8.36
C PRO A 351 -14.18 19.90 9.67
N GLU A 352 -13.96 18.78 10.35
CA GLU A 352 -13.24 18.75 11.62
C GLU A 352 -11.71 18.57 11.47
N LEU A 353 -11.25 18.17 10.29
CA LEU A 353 -9.82 17.91 10.04
C LEU A 353 -8.89 19.10 10.37
N PRO A 354 -9.28 20.39 10.18
CA PRO A 354 -8.43 21.52 10.56
C PRO A 354 -8.10 21.60 12.06
N ARG A 355 -8.84 20.85 12.91
CA ARG A 355 -8.51 20.70 14.35
C ARG A 355 -7.27 19.83 14.56
N LEU A 356 -7.03 18.90 13.65
CA LEU A 356 -5.94 17.92 13.74
C LEU A 356 -4.80 18.15 12.72
N PHE A 357 -5.06 18.86 11.63
CA PHE A 357 -4.12 19.01 10.52
C PHE A 357 -4.05 20.47 10.05
N ARG A 358 -2.84 20.97 9.76
CA ARG A 358 -2.63 22.28 9.14
C ARG A 358 -2.76 22.23 7.61
N ARG A 359 -2.38 21.09 7.02
CA ARG A 359 -2.44 20.84 5.57
C ARG A 359 -3.41 19.71 5.27
N LEU A 360 -4.27 19.93 4.30
CA LEU A 360 -5.16 18.90 3.75
C LEU A 360 -4.80 18.69 2.27
N PRO A 361 -4.86 17.45 1.76
CA PRO A 361 -4.58 17.18 0.35
C PRO A 361 -5.66 17.78 -0.55
N ARG A 362 -5.26 18.18 -1.76
CA ARG A 362 -6.14 18.68 -2.82
C ARG A 362 -6.74 17.56 -3.67
N MET A 363 -6.11 16.37 -3.64
CA MET A 363 -6.55 15.20 -4.41
C MET A 363 -7.98 14.82 -4.04
N PRO A 364 -8.90 14.69 -5.02
CA PRO A 364 -10.27 14.24 -4.74
C PRO A 364 -10.31 12.83 -4.20
N LEU A 365 -11.26 12.57 -3.29
CA LEU A 365 -11.58 11.27 -2.73
C LEU A 365 -12.93 10.79 -3.23
N GLY A 366 -13.00 9.54 -3.66
CA GLY A 366 -14.26 8.86 -3.97
C GLY A 366 -14.45 7.57 -3.16
N VAL A 367 -15.71 7.14 -3.01
CA VAL A 367 -16.09 5.86 -2.40
C VAL A 367 -16.88 5.06 -3.44
N ARG A 368 -16.41 3.86 -3.75
CA ARG A 368 -17.04 2.96 -4.71
C ARG A 368 -17.04 1.51 -4.22
N PRO A 369 -17.94 0.65 -4.71
CA PRO A 369 -17.85 -0.77 -4.39
C PRO A 369 -16.66 -1.42 -5.11
N ILE A 370 -16.16 -2.51 -4.53
CA ILE A 370 -15.32 -3.47 -5.27
C ILE A 370 -16.18 -4.12 -6.35
N THR A 371 -15.58 -4.41 -7.51
CA THR A 371 -16.28 -5.02 -8.62
C THR A 371 -16.84 -6.42 -8.27
N PRO A 372 -18.00 -6.82 -8.82
CA PRO A 372 -18.68 -8.07 -8.44
C PRO A 372 -17.84 -9.34 -8.60
N ASP A 373 -16.92 -9.35 -9.57
CA ASP A 373 -16.01 -10.47 -9.83
C ASP A 373 -14.92 -10.63 -8.76
N ARG A 374 -14.64 -9.57 -8.00
CA ARG A 374 -13.57 -9.52 -6.99
C ARG A 374 -14.09 -9.40 -5.55
N GLU A 375 -15.34 -8.96 -5.35
CA GLU A 375 -15.87 -8.62 -4.02
C GLU A 375 -15.87 -9.80 -3.04
N ALA A 376 -15.94 -11.05 -3.53
CA ALA A 376 -15.93 -12.23 -2.67
C ALA A 376 -14.54 -12.58 -2.09
N SER A 377 -13.47 -12.09 -2.71
CA SER A 377 -12.09 -12.44 -2.37
C SER A 377 -11.19 -11.25 -2.00
N THR A 378 -11.67 -10.02 -2.18
CA THR A 378 -10.88 -8.80 -1.97
C THR A 378 -11.38 -8.01 -0.77
N ALA A 379 -10.53 -7.73 0.20
CA ALA A 379 -10.87 -6.84 1.31
C ALA A 379 -11.04 -5.38 0.83
N SER A 380 -11.76 -4.58 1.61
CA SER A 380 -11.81 -3.13 1.42
C SER A 380 -10.40 -2.54 1.40
N ASN A 381 -10.15 -1.57 0.51
CA ASN A 381 -8.81 -1.00 0.35
C ASN A 381 -8.85 0.42 -0.24
N TYR A 382 -7.74 1.14 -0.11
CA TYR A 382 -7.55 2.41 -0.76
C TYR A 382 -6.68 2.27 -2.02
N SER A 383 -7.17 2.81 -3.13
CA SER A 383 -6.39 2.98 -4.36
C SER A 383 -5.98 4.43 -4.52
N ARG A 384 -4.67 4.68 -4.63
CA ARG A 384 -4.14 6.05 -4.80
C ARG A 384 -4.58 6.67 -6.14
N GLY A 385 -4.73 7.99 -6.14
CA GLY A 385 -4.86 8.76 -7.37
C GLY A 385 -3.53 8.91 -8.12
N THR A 386 -3.50 9.82 -9.09
CA THR A 386 -2.26 10.20 -9.80
C THR A 386 -1.78 11.56 -9.33
N PRO A 387 -0.44 11.81 -9.35
CA PRO A 387 0.12 13.10 -8.93
C PRO A 387 -0.40 14.31 -9.74
N ASP A 388 -0.77 14.10 -10.99
CA ASP A 388 -1.33 15.11 -11.90
C ASP A 388 -2.84 15.38 -11.67
N GLY A 389 -3.46 14.67 -10.72
CA GLY A 389 -4.90 14.77 -10.42
C GLY A 389 -5.82 14.20 -11.49
N SER A 390 -5.29 13.54 -12.53
CA SER A 390 -6.09 12.95 -13.61
C SER A 390 -6.94 11.76 -13.17
N ARG A 391 -6.58 11.14 -12.04
CA ARG A 391 -7.33 10.08 -11.36
C ARG A 391 -7.44 10.41 -9.87
N PRO A 392 -8.65 10.36 -9.27
CA PRO A 392 -8.83 10.57 -7.83
C PRO A 392 -8.33 9.38 -7.02
N GLY A 393 -8.18 9.56 -5.71
CA GLY A 393 -8.06 8.46 -4.77
C GLY A 393 -9.42 7.76 -4.57
N TRP A 394 -9.42 6.45 -4.43
CA TRP A 394 -10.64 5.66 -4.25
C TRP A 394 -10.58 4.79 -3.00
N PHE A 395 -11.56 4.94 -2.13
CA PHE A 395 -11.91 3.89 -1.18
C PHE A 395 -12.77 2.85 -1.90
N ASN A 396 -12.23 1.67 -2.13
CA ASN A 396 -12.91 0.52 -2.70
C ASN A 396 -13.51 -0.30 -1.56
N MET A 397 -14.81 -0.14 -1.31
CA MET A 397 -15.50 -0.80 -0.22
C MET A 397 -15.98 -2.18 -0.63
N ASN A 398 -15.65 -3.20 0.16
CA ASN A 398 -16.24 -4.51 -0.01
C ASN A 398 -17.70 -4.47 0.43
N THR A 399 -18.60 -4.72 -0.50
CA THR A 399 -20.05 -4.74 -0.26
C THR A 399 -20.65 -6.14 -0.48
N TYR A 400 -19.80 -7.18 -0.48
CA TYR A 400 -20.24 -8.57 -0.62
C TYR A 400 -21.12 -8.98 0.56
N LYS A 401 -22.30 -9.53 0.27
CA LYS A 401 -23.25 -10.01 1.27
C LYS A 401 -23.47 -9.00 2.43
N PRO A 402 -24.05 -7.84 2.19
CA PRO A 402 -24.18 -6.79 3.20
C PRO A 402 -24.89 -7.27 4.47
N GLN A 403 -25.84 -8.21 4.35
CA GLN A 403 -26.59 -8.78 5.49
C GLN A 403 -25.71 -9.65 6.43
N GLU A 404 -24.51 -10.00 6.01
CA GLU A 404 -23.53 -10.69 6.87
C GLU A 404 -22.56 -9.72 7.55
N GLN A 405 -22.44 -8.46 7.06
CA GLN A 405 -21.52 -7.45 7.57
C GLN A 405 -22.13 -6.57 8.65
N VAL A 406 -21.36 -6.28 9.70
CA VAL A 406 -21.78 -5.51 10.87
C VAL A 406 -21.56 -4.02 10.71
N LYS A 407 -22.48 -3.19 11.19
CA LYS A 407 -22.42 -1.73 11.07
C LYS A 407 -21.38 -1.09 11.98
N TYR A 408 -21.22 -1.59 13.19
CA TYR A 408 -20.44 -0.94 14.24
C TYR A 408 -18.95 -0.77 13.92
N ARG A 409 -18.41 -1.52 12.95
CA ARG A 409 -16.99 -1.45 12.53
C ARG A 409 -16.72 -0.44 11.42
N VAL A 410 -17.75 0.05 10.72
CA VAL A 410 -17.56 0.76 9.46
C VAL A 410 -16.96 2.15 9.64
N GLU A 411 -17.25 2.86 10.75
CA GLU A 411 -16.64 4.18 11.00
C GLU A 411 -15.11 4.07 11.05
N ALA A 412 -14.57 3.08 11.79
CA ALA A 412 -13.13 2.85 11.86
C ALA A 412 -12.53 2.53 10.49
N LEU A 413 -13.17 1.66 9.70
CA LEU A 413 -12.74 1.32 8.35
C LEU A 413 -12.72 2.55 7.43
N VAL A 414 -13.74 3.41 7.50
CA VAL A 414 -13.78 4.64 6.69
C VAL A 414 -12.64 5.57 7.07
N LEU A 415 -12.38 5.77 8.37
CA LEU A 415 -11.25 6.59 8.80
C LEU A 415 -9.91 6.01 8.34
N HIS A 416 -9.75 4.69 8.36
CA HIS A 416 -8.55 4.01 7.89
C HIS A 416 -8.28 4.26 6.40
N GLU A 417 -9.29 4.02 5.56
CA GLU A 417 -9.13 4.05 4.10
C GLU A 417 -9.22 5.47 3.52
N THR A 418 -9.89 6.39 4.23
CA THR A 418 -10.16 7.72 3.70
C THR A 418 -9.38 8.80 4.44
N ILE A 419 -10.08 9.67 5.16
CA ILE A 419 -9.56 10.78 5.97
C ILE A 419 -9.92 10.56 7.43
N PRO A 420 -8.94 10.66 8.33
CA PRO A 420 -7.55 11.09 8.13
C PRO A 420 -6.53 9.98 7.77
N GLY A 421 -6.96 8.80 7.32
CA GLY A 421 -6.12 7.64 7.07
C GLY A 421 -5.35 7.67 5.74
N HIS A 422 -5.44 6.58 4.98
CA HIS A 422 -4.64 6.34 3.77
C HIS A 422 -4.75 7.46 2.74
N HIS A 423 -5.98 7.96 2.46
CA HIS A 423 -6.14 9.03 1.48
C HIS A 423 -5.37 10.29 1.90
N LEU A 424 -5.54 10.75 3.15
CA LEU A 424 -4.85 11.95 3.61
C LEU A 424 -3.34 11.77 3.55
N GLN A 425 -2.79 10.66 4.05
CA GLN A 425 -1.36 10.40 4.11
C GLN A 425 -0.74 10.32 2.71
N ILE A 426 -1.31 9.47 1.83
CA ILE A 426 -0.74 9.17 0.52
C ILE A 426 -0.89 10.37 -0.43
N ALA A 427 -2.05 11.03 -0.42
CA ALA A 427 -2.26 12.22 -1.25
C ALA A 427 -1.35 13.37 -0.81
N THR A 428 -1.19 13.60 0.51
CA THR A 428 -0.25 14.59 1.04
C THR A 428 1.18 14.29 0.55
N GLN A 429 1.65 13.04 0.64
CA GLN A 429 2.98 12.65 0.15
C GLN A 429 3.16 12.95 -1.34
N MET A 430 2.15 12.65 -2.17
CA MET A 430 2.21 12.89 -3.62
C MET A 430 2.22 14.39 -3.98
N GLU A 431 1.68 15.24 -3.10
CA GLU A 431 1.61 16.70 -3.27
C GLU A 431 2.81 17.46 -2.67
N LEU A 432 3.78 16.76 -2.06
CA LEU A 432 5.02 17.39 -1.57
C LEU A 432 5.94 17.71 -2.76
N GLU A 433 6.02 19.01 -3.11
CA GLU A 433 6.73 19.48 -4.32
C GLU A 433 8.25 19.27 -4.21
N ASP A 434 8.82 19.48 -3.02
CA ASP A 434 10.26 19.43 -2.76
C ASP A 434 10.85 18.00 -2.61
N LEU A 435 10.03 16.97 -2.71
CA LEU A 435 10.51 15.59 -2.61
C LEU A 435 10.97 15.06 -3.96
N PRO A 436 12.14 14.39 -4.03
CA PRO A 436 12.51 13.58 -5.20
C PRO A 436 11.41 12.58 -5.56
N GLU A 437 11.20 12.34 -6.85
CA GLU A 437 10.09 11.53 -7.36
C GLU A 437 10.06 10.10 -6.77
N PHE A 438 11.23 9.48 -6.54
CA PHE A 438 11.27 8.16 -5.92
C PHE A 438 10.66 8.12 -4.51
N ARG A 439 10.74 9.24 -3.76
CA ARG A 439 10.15 9.37 -2.43
C ARG A 439 8.62 9.47 -2.48
N LYS A 440 8.07 10.15 -3.50
CA LYS A 440 6.62 10.24 -3.70
C LYS A 440 5.97 8.88 -3.96
N ALA A 441 6.72 7.94 -4.54
CA ALA A 441 6.28 6.58 -4.82
C ALA A 441 6.58 5.59 -3.69
N PHE A 442 7.46 5.94 -2.75
CA PHE A 442 7.90 5.02 -1.70
C PHE A 442 6.76 4.70 -0.73
N ILE A 443 6.64 3.41 -0.41
CA ILE A 443 5.73 2.88 0.60
C ILE A 443 6.53 2.02 1.57
N ALA A 444 6.32 2.22 2.86
CA ALA A 444 6.75 1.33 3.92
C ALA A 444 5.50 0.89 4.69
N SER A 445 5.19 -0.40 4.67
CA SER A 445 3.95 -0.92 5.27
C SER A 445 3.82 -0.52 6.75
N GLY A 446 4.92 -0.55 7.52
CA GLY A 446 4.92 -0.12 8.91
C GLY A 446 4.48 1.33 9.11
N PHE A 447 4.87 2.24 8.21
CA PHE A 447 4.40 3.61 8.25
C PHE A 447 2.95 3.75 7.75
N THR A 448 2.67 3.24 6.54
CA THR A 448 1.39 3.47 5.86
C THR A 448 0.22 2.81 6.62
N GLU A 449 0.38 1.56 7.00
CA GLU A 449 -0.64 0.82 7.77
C GLU A 449 -0.70 1.28 9.24
N GLY A 450 0.46 1.61 9.80
CA GLY A 450 0.54 2.20 11.14
C GLY A 450 -0.18 3.54 11.22
N TRP A 451 -0.05 4.40 10.18
CA TRP A 451 -0.81 5.63 10.06
C TRP A 451 -2.31 5.37 9.93
N GLY A 452 -2.73 4.43 9.07
CA GLY A 452 -4.14 4.07 8.93
C GLY A 452 -4.77 3.65 10.24
N LEU A 453 -4.10 2.79 11.00
CA LEU A 453 -4.59 2.34 12.31
C LEU A 453 -4.54 3.47 13.38
N TYR A 454 -3.51 4.31 13.36
CA TYR A 454 -3.47 5.52 14.20
C TYR A 454 -4.62 6.48 13.86
N ALA A 455 -4.93 6.65 12.58
CA ALA A 455 -6.02 7.51 12.12
C ALA A 455 -7.39 7.03 12.61
N GLU A 456 -7.63 5.72 12.71
CA GLU A 456 -8.83 5.18 13.35
C GLU A 456 -8.98 5.70 14.80
N SER A 457 -7.90 5.77 15.55
CA SER A 457 -7.93 6.25 16.94
C SER A 457 -8.22 7.75 17.06
N LEU A 458 -7.85 8.55 16.04
CA LEU A 458 -8.11 9.99 15.99
C LEU A 458 -9.62 10.31 15.94
N GLY A 459 -10.45 9.39 15.48
CA GLY A 459 -11.90 9.55 15.52
C GLY A 459 -12.44 9.87 16.92
N SER A 460 -11.77 9.44 17.99
CA SER A 460 -12.14 9.77 19.37
C SER A 460 -11.85 11.24 19.75
N GLU A 461 -11.08 11.96 18.95
CA GLU A 461 -10.77 13.39 19.11
C GLU A 461 -11.66 14.29 18.24
N LEU A 462 -12.49 13.66 17.38
CA LEU A 462 -13.49 14.31 16.55
C LEU A 462 -14.87 14.24 17.22
N GLY A 463 -15.74 15.17 16.87
CA GLY A 463 -17.10 15.25 17.41
C GLY A 463 -18.17 14.59 16.52
N SER A 464 -17.78 13.92 15.43
CA SER A 464 -18.71 13.44 14.40
C SER A 464 -18.75 11.92 14.21
N VAL A 465 -17.83 11.18 14.87
CA VAL A 465 -17.73 9.72 14.81
C VAL A 465 -17.55 9.14 16.21
N TYR A 466 -17.80 7.85 16.36
CA TYR A 466 -17.73 7.12 17.64
C TYR A 466 -18.64 7.72 18.74
N LEU A 467 -19.73 8.32 18.33
CA LEU A 467 -20.70 8.95 19.25
C LEU A 467 -21.43 7.93 20.11
N GLU A 468 -21.61 6.73 19.59
CA GLU A 468 -22.26 5.64 20.27
C GLU A 468 -21.24 4.65 20.86
N PRO A 469 -21.49 4.05 22.02
CA PRO A 469 -20.61 3.00 22.56
C PRO A 469 -20.36 1.85 21.56
N SER A 470 -21.34 1.53 20.72
CA SER A 470 -21.21 0.49 19.69
C SER A 470 -20.16 0.83 18.64
N THR A 471 -20.12 2.07 18.13
CA THR A 471 -19.13 2.47 17.11
C THR A 471 -17.74 2.68 17.73
N LYS A 472 -17.66 3.14 18.99
CA LYS A 472 -16.40 3.15 19.76
C LYS A 472 -15.89 1.73 20.01
N PHE A 473 -16.77 0.78 20.36
CA PHE A 473 -16.41 -0.63 20.46
C PHE A 473 -15.91 -1.16 19.12
N GLY A 474 -16.48 -0.73 18.01
CA GLY A 474 -16.05 -1.08 16.66
C GLY A 474 -14.63 -0.64 16.35
N GLN A 475 -14.23 0.56 16.78
CA GLN A 475 -12.85 1.04 16.65
C GLN A 475 -11.87 0.15 17.45
N LEU A 476 -12.23 -0.18 18.71
CA LEU A 476 -11.40 -1.07 19.52
C LEU A 476 -11.35 -2.50 18.96
N ALA A 477 -12.45 -3.00 18.39
CA ALA A 477 -12.46 -4.29 17.69
C ALA A 477 -11.52 -4.29 16.47
N SER A 478 -11.46 -3.19 15.72
CA SER A 478 -10.51 -2.99 14.62
C SER A 478 -9.05 -2.97 15.12
N GLU A 479 -8.78 -2.28 16.22
CA GLU A 479 -7.45 -2.23 16.85
C GLU A 479 -7.04 -3.62 17.39
N ARG A 480 -7.96 -4.32 18.10
CA ARG A 480 -7.72 -5.68 18.59
C ARG A 480 -7.41 -6.65 17.47
N PHE A 481 -8.15 -6.61 16.37
CA PHE A 481 -7.88 -7.42 15.19
C PHE A 481 -6.42 -7.26 14.70
N ARG A 482 -5.88 -6.02 14.68
CA ARG A 482 -4.49 -5.79 14.29
C ARG A 482 -3.48 -6.24 15.36
N ALA A 483 -3.84 -6.22 16.63
CA ALA A 483 -3.02 -6.81 17.70
C ALA A 483 -2.98 -8.35 17.61
N VAL A 484 -4.12 -8.98 17.34
CA VAL A 484 -4.22 -10.45 17.11
C VAL A 484 -3.32 -10.90 15.96
N ARG A 485 -3.13 -10.08 14.92
CA ARG A 485 -2.21 -10.37 13.81
C ARG A 485 -0.77 -10.55 14.28
N LEU A 486 -0.31 -9.78 15.27
CA LEU A 486 1.04 -9.94 15.83
C LEU A 486 1.25 -11.34 16.41
N VAL A 487 0.24 -11.85 17.12
CA VAL A 487 0.29 -13.17 17.76
C VAL A 487 0.18 -14.29 16.73
N VAL A 488 -0.77 -14.18 15.81
CA VAL A 488 -1.07 -15.26 14.86
C VAL A 488 0.02 -15.41 13.81
N ASP A 489 0.50 -14.33 13.21
CA ASP A 489 1.57 -14.38 12.19
C ASP A 489 2.85 -14.97 12.78
N THR A 490 3.29 -14.48 13.95
CA THR A 490 4.46 -15.01 14.64
C THR A 490 4.23 -16.43 15.18
N GLY A 491 3.01 -16.73 15.63
CA GLY A 491 2.59 -18.09 16.02
C GLY A 491 2.77 -19.08 14.89
N ILE A 492 2.30 -18.76 13.69
CA ILE A 492 2.45 -19.60 12.49
C ILE A 492 3.93 -19.71 12.11
N HIS A 493 4.60 -18.59 11.87
CA HIS A 493 5.87 -18.58 11.15
C HIS A 493 7.10 -18.78 12.04
N ALA A 494 7.04 -18.45 13.33
CA ALA A 494 8.14 -18.62 14.26
C ALA A 494 7.91 -19.75 15.27
N LEU A 495 6.67 -19.94 15.76
CA LEU A 495 6.36 -20.95 16.78
C LEU A 495 5.79 -22.25 16.20
N GLY A 496 5.56 -22.31 14.88
CA GLY A 496 5.09 -23.51 14.19
C GLY A 496 3.65 -23.89 14.49
N TRP A 497 2.78 -22.92 14.79
CA TRP A 497 1.35 -23.17 14.96
C TRP A 497 0.75 -23.80 13.72
N SER A 498 -0.15 -24.78 13.94
CA SER A 498 -0.99 -25.28 12.86
C SER A 498 -2.02 -24.23 12.44
N ARG A 499 -2.63 -24.42 11.25
CA ARG A 499 -3.73 -23.57 10.79
C ARG A 499 -4.90 -23.58 11.78
N GLU A 500 -5.20 -24.73 12.38
CA GLU A 500 -6.26 -24.90 13.38
C GLU A 500 -5.96 -24.12 14.66
N GLN A 501 -4.72 -24.14 15.14
CA GLN A 501 -4.30 -23.35 16.31
C GLN A 501 -4.43 -21.85 16.02
N ALA A 502 -3.96 -21.41 14.86
CA ALA A 502 -4.09 -20.03 14.41
C ALA A 502 -5.56 -19.58 14.31
N LEU A 503 -6.42 -20.41 13.73
CA LEU A 503 -7.87 -20.17 13.64
C LEU A 503 -8.52 -20.12 15.02
N ALA A 504 -8.17 -21.02 15.93
CA ALA A 504 -8.73 -21.03 17.28
C ALA A 504 -8.43 -19.75 18.05
N TYR A 505 -7.16 -19.30 18.04
CA TYR A 505 -6.76 -18.04 18.66
C TYR A 505 -7.47 -16.85 18.00
N PHE A 506 -7.50 -16.83 16.67
CA PHE A 506 -8.13 -15.77 15.88
C PHE A 506 -9.63 -15.66 16.18
N GLN A 507 -10.35 -16.77 16.21
CA GLN A 507 -11.78 -16.77 16.51
C GLN A 507 -12.09 -16.38 17.95
N GLN A 508 -11.21 -16.75 18.88
CA GLN A 508 -11.36 -16.37 20.30
C GLN A 508 -11.24 -14.85 20.49
N HIS A 509 -10.28 -14.20 19.82
CA HIS A 509 -9.93 -12.80 20.06
C HIS A 509 -10.38 -11.84 18.95
N SER A 510 -10.90 -12.34 17.82
CA SER A 510 -11.45 -11.53 16.73
C SER A 510 -12.66 -12.21 16.08
N PRO A 511 -13.71 -12.53 16.86
CA PRO A 511 -14.89 -13.18 16.33
C PRO A 511 -15.55 -12.29 15.26
N GLY A 512 -16.07 -12.91 14.21
CA GLY A 512 -16.73 -12.21 13.10
C GLY A 512 -15.80 -11.67 12.01
N GLU A 513 -14.47 -11.78 12.17
CA GLU A 513 -13.53 -11.56 11.09
C GLU A 513 -13.42 -12.79 10.18
N SER A 514 -13.07 -12.56 8.91
CA SER A 514 -12.95 -13.64 7.93
C SER A 514 -11.78 -14.57 8.25
N THR A 515 -12.03 -15.88 8.23
CA THR A 515 -10.98 -16.90 8.38
C THR A 515 -9.99 -16.93 7.21
N ALA A 516 -10.33 -16.33 6.07
CA ALA A 516 -9.42 -16.11 4.94
C ALA A 516 -8.19 -15.25 5.32
N GLU A 517 -8.30 -14.47 6.41
CA GLU A 517 -7.15 -13.73 6.95
C GLU A 517 -6.01 -14.64 7.38
N ILE A 518 -6.31 -15.81 7.96
CA ILE A 518 -5.28 -16.79 8.33
C ILE A 518 -4.54 -17.29 7.09
N ASP A 519 -5.27 -17.58 6.01
CA ASP A 519 -4.67 -18.01 4.75
C ASP A 519 -3.84 -16.88 4.11
N ARG A 520 -4.23 -15.60 4.32
CA ARG A 520 -3.42 -14.44 3.92
C ARG A 520 -2.11 -14.36 4.71
N TYR A 521 -2.12 -14.59 6.02
CA TYR A 521 -0.89 -14.57 6.83
C TYR A 521 0.03 -15.72 6.42
N ILE A 522 -0.51 -16.92 6.16
CA ILE A 522 0.27 -18.05 5.64
C ILE A 522 0.95 -17.70 4.31
N ALA A 523 0.25 -17.00 3.42
CA ALA A 523 0.76 -16.61 2.10
C ALA A 523 1.73 -15.42 2.13
N ARG A 524 1.64 -14.55 3.15
CA ARG A 524 2.39 -13.28 3.22
C ARG A 524 3.01 -13.06 4.61
N PRO A 525 4.01 -13.86 4.98
CA PRO A 525 4.63 -13.81 6.30
C PRO A 525 5.15 -12.42 6.66
N GLY A 526 4.86 -11.95 7.86
CA GLY A 526 5.37 -10.68 8.40
C GLY A 526 4.60 -9.43 7.99
N GLN A 527 3.81 -9.45 6.91
CA GLN A 527 3.09 -8.25 6.45
C GLN A 527 2.05 -7.79 7.47
N ALA A 528 1.33 -8.72 8.06
CA ALA A 528 0.28 -8.42 9.01
C ALA A 528 0.77 -7.74 10.30
N LEU A 529 2.06 -7.82 10.61
CA LEU A 529 2.69 -7.17 11.77
C LEU A 529 2.80 -5.64 11.63
N ALA A 530 2.87 -5.16 10.40
CA ALA A 530 3.14 -3.76 10.06
C ALA A 530 2.14 -2.78 10.70
N TYR A 531 0.86 -3.14 10.71
CA TYR A 531 -0.25 -2.32 11.20
C TYR A 531 -0.06 -1.86 12.64
N LYS A 532 0.01 -2.84 13.53
CA LYS A 532 0.04 -2.55 14.98
C LYS A 532 1.39 -1.99 15.41
N LEU A 533 2.50 -2.50 14.87
CA LEU A 533 3.83 -1.99 15.20
C LEU A 533 3.99 -0.53 14.76
N GLY A 534 3.50 -0.18 13.58
CA GLY A 534 3.52 1.19 13.09
C GLY A 534 2.67 2.14 13.94
N GLU A 535 1.44 1.74 14.28
CA GLU A 535 0.57 2.52 15.17
C GLU A 535 1.23 2.76 16.53
N LEU A 536 1.78 1.72 17.14
CA LEU A 536 2.42 1.81 18.45
C LEU A 536 3.61 2.79 18.42
N LYS A 537 4.37 2.82 17.32
CA LYS A 537 5.48 3.77 17.14
C LYS A 537 4.96 5.20 17.00
N ILE A 538 3.94 5.44 16.21
CA ILE A 538 3.36 6.79 16.06
C ILE A 538 2.76 7.26 17.38
N LYS A 539 2.02 6.41 18.09
CA LYS A 539 1.50 6.72 19.43
C LYS A 539 2.60 6.96 20.48
N GLU A 540 3.70 6.23 20.41
CA GLU A 540 4.87 6.45 21.26
C GLU A 540 5.49 7.83 21.01
N LEU A 541 5.71 8.19 19.74
CA LEU A 541 6.22 9.50 19.34
C LEU A 541 5.31 10.63 19.81
N ARG A 542 4.00 10.46 19.65
CA ARG A 542 3.02 11.43 20.12
C ARG A 542 3.10 11.64 21.64
N ARG A 543 3.05 10.57 22.42
CA ARG A 543 3.18 10.66 23.90
C ARG A 543 4.50 11.30 24.34
N ARG A 544 5.59 11.04 23.63
CA ARG A 544 6.89 11.67 23.88
C ARG A 544 6.85 13.18 23.61
N ALA A 545 6.22 13.59 22.50
CA ALA A 545 6.03 14.99 22.15
C ALA A 545 5.12 15.71 23.17
N GLU A 546 4.01 15.10 23.57
CA GLU A 546 3.09 15.63 24.59
C GLU A 546 3.83 15.87 25.92
N ARG A 547 4.62 14.90 26.38
CA ARG A 547 5.41 15.06 27.62
C ARG A 547 6.50 16.14 27.52
N ALA A 548 7.22 16.18 26.40
CA ALA A 548 8.33 17.12 26.24
C ALA A 548 7.88 18.57 26.03
N LEU A 549 6.78 18.78 25.33
CA LEU A 549 6.26 20.11 25.00
C LEU A 549 5.25 20.64 26.03
N GLY A 550 4.58 19.77 26.78
CA GLY A 550 3.57 20.16 27.77
C GLY A 550 2.48 21.07 27.17
N SER A 551 2.27 22.25 27.73
CA SER A 551 1.29 23.22 27.24
C SER A 551 1.59 23.81 25.85
N ARG A 552 2.80 23.58 25.32
CA ARG A 552 3.18 23.99 23.95
C ARG A 552 2.85 22.94 22.90
N PHE A 553 2.36 21.78 23.30
CA PHE A 553 2.01 20.72 22.35
C PHE A 553 0.79 21.15 21.51
N ASP A 554 0.95 21.08 20.21
CA ASP A 554 -0.13 21.21 19.23
C ASP A 554 -0.14 19.92 18.37
N VAL A 555 -1.25 19.22 18.39
CA VAL A 555 -1.40 17.97 17.62
C VAL A 555 -1.20 18.17 16.12
N ARG A 556 -1.48 19.38 15.61
CA ARG A 556 -1.29 19.71 14.19
C ARG A 556 0.19 19.80 13.84
N ASP A 557 1.01 20.34 14.74
CA ASP A 557 2.48 20.38 14.55
C ASP A 557 3.07 18.98 14.63
N PHE A 558 2.52 18.11 15.49
CA PHE A 558 2.92 16.71 15.55
C PHE A 558 2.58 15.99 14.23
N HIS A 559 1.36 16.11 13.72
CA HIS A 559 0.97 15.49 12.46
C HIS A 559 1.75 16.03 11.27
N ASP A 560 2.02 17.35 11.23
CA ASP A 560 2.90 17.94 10.22
C ASP A 560 4.32 17.36 10.30
N ALA A 561 4.87 17.16 11.50
CA ALA A 561 6.18 16.54 11.67
C ALA A 561 6.23 15.09 11.18
N VAL A 562 5.14 14.33 11.38
CA VAL A 562 5.02 12.94 10.89
C VAL A 562 4.90 12.88 9.37
N LEU A 563 4.12 13.77 8.75
CA LEU A 563 3.74 13.66 7.33
C LEU A 563 4.63 14.47 6.38
N ARG A 564 5.35 15.49 6.85
CA ARG A 564 6.11 16.45 6.02
C ARG A 564 7.19 15.84 5.13
N ASN A 565 7.68 14.67 5.49
CA ASN A 565 8.69 13.93 4.75
C ASN A 565 8.12 12.79 3.89
N GLY A 566 6.77 12.66 3.81
CA GLY A 566 6.13 11.48 3.24
C GLY A 566 6.41 10.22 4.05
N THR A 567 6.28 9.06 3.42
CA THR A 567 6.55 7.77 4.07
C THR A 567 8.03 7.60 4.41
N LEU A 568 8.32 7.22 5.65
CA LEU A 568 9.65 6.92 6.17
C LEU A 568 9.67 5.56 6.90
N PRO A 569 10.81 4.85 6.94
CA PRO A 569 11.04 3.80 7.93
C PRO A 569 10.87 4.34 9.36
N LEU A 570 10.36 3.54 10.28
CA LEU A 570 9.96 4.01 11.62
C LEU A 570 11.11 4.59 12.44
N ASP A 571 12.34 4.10 12.29
CA ASP A 571 13.51 4.66 12.97
C ASP A 571 13.89 6.04 12.41
N LEU A 572 13.81 6.19 11.08
CA LEU A 572 14.04 7.48 10.43
C LEU A 572 12.91 8.46 10.75
N LEU A 573 11.67 7.99 10.84
CA LEU A 573 10.52 8.78 11.30
C LEU A 573 10.76 9.33 12.71
N ASP A 574 11.25 8.48 13.63
CA ASP A 574 11.58 8.89 15.00
C ASP A 574 12.57 10.08 15.01
N THR A 575 13.66 9.92 14.27
CA THR A 575 14.69 10.96 14.13
C THR A 575 14.11 12.27 13.60
N GLU A 576 13.30 12.18 12.53
CA GLU A 576 12.72 13.35 11.87
C GLU A 576 11.68 14.07 12.72
N VAL A 577 10.80 13.33 13.39
CA VAL A 577 9.81 13.91 14.31
C VAL A 577 10.49 14.57 15.51
N SER A 578 11.50 13.90 16.10
CA SER A 578 12.25 14.43 17.23
C SER A 578 12.97 15.73 16.85
N THR A 579 13.60 15.77 15.69
CA THR A 579 14.29 16.96 15.17
C THR A 579 13.30 18.09 14.87
N ALA A 580 12.18 17.78 14.21
CA ALA A 580 11.17 18.79 13.84
C ALA A 580 10.56 19.47 15.07
N LEU A 581 10.25 18.68 16.10
CA LEU A 581 9.60 19.17 17.32
C LEU A 581 10.62 19.59 18.40
N LYS A 582 11.92 19.41 18.15
CA LYS A 582 13.03 19.69 19.11
C LYS A 582 12.81 18.96 20.45
N ILE A 583 12.48 17.67 20.36
CA ILE A 583 12.30 16.76 21.51
C ILE A 583 13.36 15.67 21.48
N GLN A 584 13.70 15.14 22.66
CA GLN A 584 14.66 14.03 22.79
C GLN A 584 13.95 12.70 23.04
#